data_2d4b07f9cad64ecb1f548d28299c5228
#
_entry.id   2d4b07f9cad64ecb1f548d28299c5228
#
_cell.length_a   1.000
_cell.length_b   1.000
_cell.length_c   1.000
_cell.angle_alpha   90.00
_cell.angle_beta   90.00
_cell.angle_gamma   90.00
#
_symmetry.space_group_name_H-M   'P 1'
#
loop_
_entity.id
_entity.type
_entity.pdbx_description
1 polymer ?
#
loop_
_entity_poly.entity_id
_entity_poly.type
_entity_poly.pdbx_seq_one_letter_code
_entity_poly.pdbx_strand_id
1 'polypeptide(L)'
;MNPQNSRQLVLALHGIWNSGNVDEIPDVYAVDCTVHWAKGWGPESRGHSQIKDAILHTRTVFPDWHEDVLDMVVTPDKVVTRYCSTGTQHGEYLGIAPTGRKVAFEEISIYRIHQCRVAEQWCLGDDLHCIEQLSSGGEPPVG
;
A
#
# COMPACT_ATOMS: atom_id res chain seq x y z
N MET A 1 22.78 1.16 -5.26
CA MET A 1 22.14 -0.18 -5.25
C MET A 1 21.87 -0.57 -6.68
N ASN A 2 22.12 -1.82 -7.06
CA ASN A 2 21.83 -2.20 -8.44
C ASN A 2 20.32 -2.37 -8.70
N PRO A 3 19.86 -2.28 -9.95
CA PRO A 3 18.42 -2.32 -10.27
C PRO A 3 17.72 -3.60 -9.78
N GLN A 4 18.39 -4.74 -9.82
CA GLN A 4 17.79 -6.00 -9.38
C GLN A 4 17.52 -6.00 -7.87
N ASN A 5 18.45 -5.44 -7.08
CA ASN A 5 18.27 -5.35 -5.63
C ASN A 5 17.19 -4.34 -5.27
N SER A 6 17.10 -3.22 -5.98
CA SER A 6 16.03 -2.23 -5.79
C SER A 6 14.66 -2.84 -6.10
N ARG A 7 14.57 -3.62 -7.17
CA ARG A 7 13.36 -4.34 -7.55
C ARG A 7 12.92 -5.31 -6.44
N GLN A 8 13.85 -6.11 -5.95
CA GLN A 8 13.58 -7.08 -4.89
C GLN A 8 13.16 -6.41 -3.58
N LEU A 9 13.79 -5.29 -3.24
CA LEU A 9 13.46 -4.52 -2.03
C LEU A 9 12.00 -4.05 -2.08
N VAL A 10 11.57 -3.50 -3.21
CA VAL A 10 10.20 -2.98 -3.34
C VAL A 10 9.19 -4.11 -3.43
N LEU A 11 9.53 -5.23 -4.06
CA LEU A 11 8.66 -6.41 -4.02
C LEU A 11 8.50 -6.95 -2.59
N ALA A 12 9.57 -6.92 -1.79
CA ALA A 12 9.49 -7.29 -0.38
C ALA A 12 8.59 -6.34 0.42
N LEU A 13 8.60 -5.05 0.07
CA LEU A 13 7.69 -4.06 0.66
C LEU A 13 6.23 -4.46 0.40
N HIS A 14 5.85 -4.72 -0.84
CA HIS A 14 4.51 -5.19 -1.17
C HIS A 14 4.18 -6.50 -0.44
N GLY A 15 5.17 -7.38 -0.29
CA GLY A 15 5.03 -8.64 0.45
C GLY A 15 4.65 -8.43 1.91
N ILE A 16 5.17 -7.40 2.58
CA ILE A 16 4.78 -7.06 3.96
C ILE A 16 3.31 -6.68 4.03
N TRP A 17 2.84 -5.84 3.11
CA TRP A 17 1.44 -5.45 3.04
C TRP A 17 0.51 -6.65 2.77
N ASN A 18 0.97 -7.59 1.93
CA ASN A 18 0.20 -8.77 1.58
C ASN A 18 0.11 -9.80 2.70
N SER A 19 1.20 -9.96 3.46
CA SER A 19 1.26 -10.96 4.54
C SER A 19 0.84 -10.40 5.91
N GLY A 20 1.01 -9.09 6.11
CA GLY A 20 0.88 -8.49 7.44
C GLY A 20 2.06 -8.78 8.36
N ASN A 21 3.16 -9.32 7.84
CA ASN A 21 4.34 -9.62 8.63
C ASN A 21 5.17 -8.36 8.91
N VAL A 22 4.70 -7.58 9.87
CA VAL A 22 5.29 -6.29 10.24
C VAL A 22 6.69 -6.41 10.84
N ASP A 23 7.11 -7.60 11.23
CA ASP A 23 8.46 -7.84 11.75
C ASP A 23 9.52 -7.64 10.65
N GLU A 24 9.14 -7.69 9.39
CA GLU A 24 10.04 -7.45 8.26
C GLU A 24 10.25 -5.96 7.96
N ILE A 25 9.51 -5.05 8.58
CA ILE A 25 9.63 -3.61 8.34
C ILE A 25 11.08 -3.12 8.41
N PRO A 26 11.88 -3.46 9.43
CA PRO A 26 13.27 -2.96 9.51
C PRO A 26 14.17 -3.41 8.36
N ASP A 27 13.83 -4.50 7.68
CA ASP A 27 14.62 -5.00 6.56
C ASP A 27 14.35 -4.25 5.27
N VAL A 28 13.24 -3.50 5.20
CA VAL A 28 12.77 -2.85 3.98
C VAL A 28 12.71 -1.33 4.10
N TYR A 29 12.14 -0.82 5.18
CA TYR A 29 11.97 0.61 5.42
C TYR A 29 13.12 1.17 6.24
N ALA A 30 13.62 2.34 5.86
CA ALA A 30 14.59 3.07 6.69
C ALA A 30 13.97 3.45 8.03
N VAL A 31 14.80 3.59 9.05
CA VAL A 31 14.35 3.95 10.42
C VAL A 31 13.54 5.25 10.42
N ASP A 32 13.93 6.21 9.58
CA ASP A 32 13.29 7.52 9.45
C ASP A 32 12.43 7.65 8.20
N CYS A 33 11.97 6.53 7.64
CA CYS A 33 11.16 6.54 6.42
C CYS A 33 9.88 7.35 6.62
N THR A 34 9.56 8.19 5.64
CA THR A 34 8.29 8.92 5.57
C THR A 34 7.46 8.38 4.41
N VAL A 35 6.22 8.01 4.68
CA VAL A 35 5.27 7.58 3.67
C VAL A 35 4.16 8.64 3.55
N HIS A 36 4.01 9.18 2.35
CA HIS A 36 2.93 10.12 2.02
C HIS A 36 1.80 9.31 1.39
N TRP A 37 0.74 9.08 2.16
CA TRP A 37 -0.38 8.26 1.71
C TRP A 37 -1.27 9.00 0.71
N ALA A 38 -1.97 8.25 -0.12
CA ALA A 38 -3.10 8.77 -0.87
C ALA A 38 -4.11 9.42 0.10
N LYS A 39 -4.77 10.47 -0.37
CA LYS A 39 -5.53 11.38 0.49
C LYS A 39 -6.57 10.69 1.38
N GLY A 40 -7.18 9.62 0.87
CA GLY A 40 -8.18 8.85 1.61
C GLY A 40 -7.61 7.97 2.73
N TRP A 41 -6.30 7.82 2.82
CA TRP A 41 -5.68 6.88 3.75
C TRP A 41 -5.10 7.53 5.01
N GLY A 42 -5.34 8.83 5.19
CA GLY A 42 -4.96 9.54 6.40
C GLY A 42 -3.65 10.30 6.29
N PRO A 43 -3.13 10.78 7.43
CA PRO A 43 -1.90 11.55 7.44
C PRO A 43 -0.69 10.68 7.11
N GLU A 44 0.42 11.34 6.77
CA GLU A 44 1.68 10.63 6.51
C GLU A 44 2.12 9.81 7.71
N SER A 45 2.84 8.71 7.45
CA SER A 45 3.48 7.90 8.47
C SER A 45 4.97 8.17 8.50
N ARG A 46 5.54 8.33 9.69
CA ARG A 46 6.97 8.53 9.90
C ARG A 46 7.53 7.48 10.83
N GLY A 47 8.53 6.75 10.36
CA GLY A 47 9.23 5.72 11.13
C GLY A 47 8.48 4.40 11.21
N HIS A 48 9.15 3.39 11.72
CA HIS A 48 8.67 2.01 11.72
C HIS A 48 7.36 1.83 12.48
N SER A 49 7.20 2.50 13.61
CA SER A 49 6.00 2.34 14.44
C SER A 49 4.74 2.83 13.72
N GLN A 50 4.80 3.99 13.09
CA GLN A 50 3.65 4.54 12.36
C GLN A 50 3.36 3.75 11.08
N ILE A 51 4.38 3.24 10.40
CA ILE A 51 4.21 2.39 9.23
C ILE A 51 3.55 1.07 9.65
N LYS A 52 3.99 0.48 10.75
CA LYS A 52 3.36 -0.71 11.32
C LYS A 52 1.88 -0.47 11.61
N ASP A 53 1.55 0.65 12.25
CA ASP A 53 0.16 1.00 12.56
C ASP A 53 -0.68 1.11 11.29
N ALA A 54 -0.13 1.71 10.23
CA ALA A 54 -0.83 1.83 8.95
C ALA A 54 -1.12 0.48 8.31
N ILE A 55 -0.14 -0.44 8.32
CA ILE A 55 -0.31 -1.79 7.77
C ILE A 55 -1.37 -2.55 8.56
N LEU A 56 -1.27 -2.55 9.88
CA LEU A 56 -2.21 -3.27 10.73
C LEU A 56 -3.63 -2.69 10.64
N HIS A 57 -3.75 -1.37 10.56
CA HIS A 57 -5.05 -0.72 10.37
C HIS A 57 -5.68 -1.11 9.03
N THR A 58 -4.92 -1.06 7.94
CA THR A 58 -5.41 -1.45 6.62
C THR A 58 -5.91 -2.89 6.64
N ARG A 59 -5.19 -3.79 7.29
CA ARG A 59 -5.59 -5.19 7.38
C ARG A 59 -6.73 -5.44 8.38
N THR A 60 -7.05 -4.48 9.22
CA THR A 60 -8.27 -4.50 10.03
C THR A 60 -9.49 -4.13 9.18
N VAL A 61 -9.34 -3.13 8.33
CA VAL A 61 -10.41 -2.70 7.42
C VAL A 61 -10.64 -3.73 6.30
N PHE A 62 -9.55 -4.23 5.72
CA PHE A 62 -9.55 -5.22 4.65
C PHE A 62 -8.65 -6.39 5.05
N PRO A 63 -9.16 -7.38 5.80
CA PRO A 63 -8.33 -8.50 6.30
C PRO A 63 -7.65 -9.32 5.22
N ASP A 64 -8.22 -9.35 4.02
CA ASP A 64 -7.70 -10.04 2.85
C ASP A 64 -6.97 -9.08 1.88
N TRP A 65 -6.46 -7.96 2.40
CA TRP A 65 -5.73 -6.97 1.58
C TRP A 65 -4.62 -7.63 0.77
N HIS A 66 -4.60 -7.34 -0.53
CA HIS A 66 -3.59 -7.84 -1.44
C HIS A 66 -3.22 -6.80 -2.48
N GLU A 67 -1.92 -6.63 -2.72
CA GLU A 67 -1.35 -5.73 -3.72
C GLU A 67 -0.67 -6.58 -4.79
N ASP A 68 -1.17 -6.48 -6.03
CA ASP A 68 -0.63 -7.20 -7.18
C ASP A 68 0.12 -6.21 -8.08
N VAL A 69 1.44 -6.33 -8.14
CA VAL A 69 2.28 -5.41 -8.93
C VAL A 69 2.09 -5.70 -10.41
N LEU A 70 1.63 -4.69 -11.14
CA LEU A 70 1.35 -4.79 -12.58
C LEU A 70 2.51 -4.28 -13.43
N ASP A 71 3.25 -3.28 -12.92
CA ASP A 71 4.33 -2.65 -13.67
C ASP A 71 5.34 -2.04 -12.70
N MET A 72 6.61 -2.01 -13.08
CA MET A 72 7.68 -1.48 -12.25
C MET A 72 8.71 -0.76 -13.10
N VAL A 73 9.06 0.46 -12.69
CA VAL A 73 10.10 1.26 -13.30
C VAL A 73 11.20 1.48 -12.26
N VAL A 74 12.44 1.19 -12.63
CA VAL A 74 13.59 1.29 -11.72
C VAL A 74 14.59 2.30 -12.26
N THR A 75 15.00 3.23 -11.40
CA THR A 75 16.09 4.18 -11.64
C THR A 75 17.19 3.96 -10.60
N PRO A 76 18.35 4.63 -10.68
CA PRO A 76 19.41 4.42 -9.70
C PRO A 76 19.02 4.67 -8.25
N ASP A 77 18.09 5.59 -7.98
CA ASP A 77 17.69 5.96 -6.61
C ASP A 77 16.18 5.86 -6.35
N LYS A 78 15.39 5.49 -7.36
CA LYS A 78 13.93 5.40 -7.22
C LYS A 78 13.37 4.18 -7.92
N VAL A 79 12.27 3.69 -7.37
CA VAL A 79 11.43 2.67 -7.99
C VAL A 79 10.01 3.20 -8.04
N VAL A 80 9.31 2.90 -9.13
CA VAL A 80 7.88 3.19 -9.27
C VAL A 80 7.16 1.86 -9.47
N THR A 81 6.07 1.64 -8.74
CA THR A 81 5.17 0.51 -9.01
C THR A 81 3.77 1.01 -9.30
N ARG A 82 3.14 0.39 -10.29
CA ARG A 82 1.70 0.45 -10.51
C ARG A 82 1.15 -0.90 -10.10
N TYR A 83 0.17 -0.90 -9.21
CA TYR A 83 -0.34 -2.15 -8.64
C TYR A 83 -1.85 -2.08 -8.44
N CYS A 84 -2.49 -3.25 -8.45
CA CYS A 84 -3.90 -3.39 -8.14
C CYS A 84 -4.04 -3.83 -6.70
N SER A 85 -4.79 -3.06 -5.92
CA SER A 85 -5.09 -3.38 -4.53
C SER A 85 -6.50 -3.93 -4.44
N THR A 86 -6.65 -5.03 -3.72
CA THR A 86 -7.95 -5.70 -3.52
C THR A 86 -8.17 -5.97 -2.04
N GLY A 87 -9.41 -6.06 -1.65
CA GLY A 87 -9.78 -6.42 -0.30
C GLY A 87 -11.27 -6.43 -0.10
N THR A 88 -11.73 -7.07 0.97
CA THR A 88 -13.13 -7.11 1.38
C THR A 88 -13.31 -6.26 2.62
N GLN A 89 -14.24 -5.31 2.59
CA GLN A 89 -14.40 -4.34 3.67
C GLN A 89 -15.07 -4.97 4.89
N HIS A 90 -14.33 -5.02 5.99
CA HIS A 90 -14.82 -5.48 7.29
C HIS A 90 -14.75 -4.41 8.37
N GLY A 91 -14.09 -3.28 8.09
CA GLY A 91 -13.97 -2.14 8.99
C GLY A 91 -14.44 -0.86 8.33
N GLU A 92 -14.62 0.20 9.13
CA GLU A 92 -14.99 1.52 8.60
C GLU A 92 -13.88 2.07 7.68
N TYR A 93 -14.28 2.61 6.53
CA TYR A 93 -13.39 3.25 5.57
C TYR A 93 -13.99 4.59 5.16
N LEU A 94 -13.31 5.69 5.49
CA LEU A 94 -13.72 7.06 5.16
C LEU A 94 -15.18 7.36 5.54
N GLY A 95 -15.59 6.96 6.74
CA GLY A 95 -16.95 7.15 7.22
C GLY A 95 -17.96 6.15 6.66
N ILE A 96 -17.54 5.24 5.78
CA ILE A 96 -18.40 4.20 5.23
C ILE A 96 -18.36 2.99 6.17
N ALA A 97 -19.50 2.65 6.75
CA ALA A 97 -19.63 1.47 7.61
C ALA A 97 -19.30 0.19 6.84
N PRO A 98 -18.88 -0.88 7.51
CA PRO A 98 -18.54 -2.13 6.83
C PRO A 98 -19.65 -2.63 5.93
N THR A 99 -19.35 -2.82 4.65
CA THR A 99 -20.31 -3.28 3.63
C THR A 99 -20.20 -4.75 3.33
N GLY A 100 -19.08 -5.39 3.68
CA GLY A 100 -18.77 -6.74 3.25
C GLY A 100 -18.44 -6.85 1.77
N ARG A 101 -18.30 -5.73 1.06
CA ARG A 101 -18.03 -5.70 -0.38
C ARG A 101 -16.53 -5.84 -0.65
N LYS A 102 -16.22 -6.53 -1.75
CA LYS A 102 -14.87 -6.60 -2.29
C LYS A 102 -14.63 -5.39 -3.19
N VAL A 103 -13.46 -4.77 -3.04
CA VAL A 103 -13.00 -3.68 -3.90
C VAL A 103 -11.77 -4.10 -4.67
N ALA A 104 -11.58 -3.47 -5.83
CA ALA A 104 -10.36 -3.58 -6.63
C ALA A 104 -10.09 -2.19 -7.23
N PHE A 105 -8.89 -1.65 -7.00
CA PHE A 105 -8.52 -0.35 -7.52
C PHE A 105 -7.01 -0.26 -7.72
N GLU A 106 -6.59 0.60 -8.64
CA GLU A 106 -5.17 0.77 -8.94
C GLU A 106 -4.56 1.88 -8.12
N GLU A 107 -3.30 1.66 -7.77
CA GLU A 107 -2.46 2.64 -7.09
C GLU A 107 -1.12 2.74 -7.80
N ILE A 108 -0.46 3.88 -7.63
CA ILE A 108 0.92 4.11 -8.06
C ILE A 108 1.70 4.65 -6.87
N SER A 109 2.85 4.05 -6.60
CA SER A 109 3.77 4.55 -5.58
C SER A 109 5.14 4.80 -6.18
N ILE A 110 5.80 5.83 -5.66
CA ILE A 110 7.19 6.14 -5.93
C ILE A 110 7.96 5.91 -4.64
N TYR A 111 9.06 5.15 -4.72
CA TYR A 111 9.90 4.82 -3.58
C TYR A 111 11.30 5.38 -3.82
N ARG A 112 11.78 6.21 -2.88
CA ARG A 112 13.17 6.66 -2.90
C ARG A 112 14.01 5.70 -2.08
N ILE A 113 15.07 5.16 -2.70
CA ILE A 113 15.97 4.19 -2.09
C ILE A 113 17.22 4.92 -1.61
N HIS A 114 17.59 4.69 -0.35
CA HIS A 114 18.79 5.23 0.24
C HIS A 114 19.38 4.20 1.22
N GLN A 115 20.66 3.90 1.10
CA GLN A 115 21.35 2.94 1.96
C GLN A 115 20.61 1.60 2.05
N CYS A 116 20.21 1.08 0.90
CA CYS A 116 19.55 -0.22 0.75
C CYS A 116 18.21 -0.33 1.49
N ARG A 117 17.53 0.79 1.71
CA ARG A 117 16.20 0.84 2.35
C ARG A 117 15.33 1.85 1.61
N VAL A 118 14.02 1.69 1.75
CA VAL A 118 13.07 2.69 1.29
C VAL A 118 13.07 3.83 2.30
N ALA A 119 13.54 4.99 1.88
CA ALA A 119 13.68 6.17 2.74
C ALA A 119 12.48 7.09 2.68
N GLU A 120 11.76 7.07 1.55
CA GLU A 120 10.56 7.89 1.36
C GLU A 120 9.66 7.24 0.30
N GLN A 121 8.37 7.34 0.51
CA GLN A 121 7.37 6.80 -0.42
C GLN A 121 6.26 7.83 -0.63
N TRP A 122 5.86 7.99 -1.88
CA TRP A 122 4.67 8.76 -2.26
C TRP A 122 3.66 7.79 -2.87
N CYS A 123 2.44 7.80 -2.36
CA CYS A 123 1.37 6.90 -2.83
C CYS A 123 0.22 7.73 -3.38
N LEU A 124 -0.23 7.40 -4.58
CA LEU A 124 -1.48 7.89 -5.15
C LEU A 124 -2.33 6.69 -5.53
N GLY A 125 -3.60 6.77 -5.22
CA GLY A 125 -4.54 5.70 -5.53
C GLY A 125 -5.82 6.23 -6.15
N ASP A 126 -6.54 5.35 -6.81
CA ASP A 126 -7.87 5.65 -7.34
C ASP A 126 -8.90 5.52 -6.23
N ASP A 127 -8.80 6.43 -5.24
CA ASP A 127 -9.65 6.40 -4.04
C ASP A 127 -11.12 6.60 -4.39
N LEU A 128 -11.40 7.43 -5.40
CA LEU A 128 -12.78 7.65 -5.84
C LEU A 128 -13.41 6.34 -6.32
N HIS A 129 -12.68 5.57 -7.11
CA HIS A 129 -13.19 4.28 -7.59
C HIS A 129 -13.41 3.30 -6.43
N CYS A 130 -12.55 3.29 -5.44
CA CYS A 130 -12.73 2.49 -4.23
C CYS A 130 -14.01 2.90 -3.49
N ILE A 131 -14.21 4.19 -3.28
CA ILE A 131 -15.41 4.74 -2.61
C ILE A 131 -16.66 4.39 -3.39
N GLU A 132 -16.64 4.52 -4.71
CA GLU A 132 -17.80 4.19 -5.57
C GLU A 132 -18.19 2.73 -5.43
N GLN A 133 -17.22 1.82 -5.39
CA GLN A 133 -17.48 0.40 -5.21
C GLN A 133 -18.13 0.08 -3.86
N LEU A 134 -17.73 0.79 -2.81
CA LEU A 134 -18.31 0.61 -1.47
C LEU A 134 -19.66 1.29 -1.33
N SER A 135 -19.91 2.37 -2.05
CA SER A 135 -21.11 3.19 -1.92
C SER A 135 -22.23 2.80 -2.87
N SER A 136 -21.91 2.06 -3.94
CA SER A 136 -22.92 1.68 -4.92
C SER A 136 -23.85 0.61 -4.34
N GLY A 137 -25.13 0.65 -4.69
CA GLY A 137 -26.07 -0.41 -4.35
C GLY A 137 -25.94 -1.66 -5.23
N GLY A 138 -25.01 -1.66 -6.19
CA GLY A 138 -24.83 -2.73 -7.15
C GLY A 138 -23.93 -3.86 -6.65
N GLU A 139 -23.69 -4.83 -7.52
CA GLU A 139 -22.76 -5.93 -7.28
C GLU A 139 -21.33 -5.40 -7.13
N PRO A 140 -20.50 -5.99 -6.23
CA PRO A 140 -19.07 -5.68 -6.21
C PRO A 140 -18.43 -6.05 -7.55
N PRO A 141 -17.39 -5.34 -7.99
CA PRO A 141 -16.70 -5.69 -9.22
C PRO A 141 -16.05 -7.07 -9.10
N VAL A 142 -16.07 -7.80 -10.21
CA VAL A 142 -15.32 -9.04 -10.37
C VAL A 142 -13.91 -8.60 -10.76
N GLY A 143 -12.96 -8.70 -9.83
CA GLY A 143 -11.67 -8.16 -10.12
C GLY A 143 -10.50 -9.02 -9.80
#